data_46944febb13aea80beb5e65a69d51914
#
_entry.id   46944febb13aea80beb5e65a69d51914
#
_cell.length_a   1.000
_cell.length_b   1.000
_cell.length_c   1.000
_cell.angle_alpha   90.00
_cell.angle_beta   90.00
_cell.angle_gamma   90.00
#
_symmetry.space_group_name_H-M   'P 1'
#
loop_
_entity.id
_entity.type
_entity.pdbx_description
1 polymer ?
#
loop_
_entity_poly.entity_id
_entity_poly.type
_entity_poly.pdbx_seq_one_letter_code
_entity_poly.pdbx_strand_id
1 'polypeptide(L)'
;MVPEVGREAIADVRASIEAMSDLTQRVIVSGAETVVLISPHAPLESDTFVAYDGPQLYGDFAMFRAPTATVHAELDDELLNEMTRVAAEQTLAMHDPLLRTLVL
;
A
#
# COMPACT_ATOMS: atom_id res chain seq x y z
N MET A 1 -4.72 -11.07 -7.01
CA MET A 1 -5.33 -10.54 -8.26
C MET A 1 -6.67 -9.94 -7.92
N VAL A 2 -6.98 -8.76 -8.47
CA VAL A 2 -8.28 -8.08 -8.30
C VAL A 2 -9.28 -8.71 -9.27
N PRO A 3 -10.45 -9.19 -8.80
CA PRO A 3 -11.42 -9.90 -9.65
C PRO A 3 -11.88 -9.09 -10.87
N GLU A 4 -12.10 -7.78 -10.70
CA GLU A 4 -12.52 -6.88 -11.77
C GLU A 4 -11.47 -6.73 -12.87
N VAL A 5 -10.20 -6.95 -12.55
CA VAL A 5 -9.07 -6.95 -13.49
C VAL A 5 -8.86 -8.33 -14.09
N GLY A 6 -8.97 -9.38 -13.27
CA GLY A 6 -8.69 -10.77 -13.67
C GLY A 6 -9.69 -11.37 -14.64
N ARG A 7 -10.97 -11.01 -14.51
CA ARG A 7 -12.06 -11.46 -15.39
C ARG A 7 -12.01 -12.98 -15.68
N GLU A 8 -11.76 -13.35 -16.92
CA GLU A 8 -11.74 -14.77 -17.37
C GLU A 8 -10.60 -15.59 -16.75
N ALA A 9 -9.51 -14.93 -16.34
CA ALA A 9 -8.36 -15.61 -15.70
C ALA A 9 -8.56 -15.88 -14.19
N ILE A 10 -9.72 -15.53 -13.61
CA ILE A 10 -9.98 -15.72 -12.17
C ILE A 10 -9.85 -17.19 -11.76
N ALA A 11 -10.31 -18.12 -12.61
CA ALA A 11 -10.25 -19.55 -12.31
C ALA A 11 -8.81 -20.04 -12.09
N ASP A 12 -7.84 -19.50 -12.85
CA ASP A 12 -6.44 -19.91 -12.81
C ASP A 12 -5.72 -19.43 -11.53
N VAL A 13 -6.26 -18.39 -10.91
CA VAL A 13 -5.67 -17.75 -9.72
C VAL A 13 -6.58 -17.81 -8.48
N ARG A 14 -7.59 -18.65 -8.52
CA ARG A 14 -8.57 -18.79 -7.42
C ARG A 14 -7.89 -19.02 -6.07
N ALA A 15 -6.94 -19.92 -5.98
CA ALA A 15 -6.23 -20.24 -4.74
C ALA A 15 -5.49 -19.00 -4.18
N SER A 16 -4.91 -18.16 -5.04
CA SER A 16 -4.27 -16.93 -4.63
C SER A 16 -5.30 -15.90 -4.13
N ILE A 17 -6.46 -15.79 -4.77
CA ILE A 17 -7.54 -14.92 -4.32
C ILE A 17 -8.06 -15.34 -2.95
N GLU A 18 -8.28 -16.64 -2.75
CA GLU A 18 -8.74 -17.19 -1.47
C GLU A 18 -7.70 -16.97 -0.36
N ALA A 19 -6.42 -17.18 -0.66
CA ALA A 19 -5.33 -16.93 0.30
C ALA A 19 -5.24 -15.44 0.70
N MET A 20 -5.40 -14.52 -0.25
CA MET A 20 -5.43 -13.09 0.03
C MET A 20 -6.65 -12.67 0.85
N SER A 21 -7.81 -13.31 0.59
CA SER A 21 -9.00 -13.09 1.40
C SER A 21 -8.82 -13.59 2.84
N ASP A 22 -8.23 -14.76 3.02
CA ASP A 22 -7.93 -15.31 4.36
C ASP A 22 -6.92 -14.41 5.10
N LEU A 23 -5.87 -13.95 4.43
CA LEU A 23 -4.91 -13.01 5.01
C LEU A 23 -5.61 -11.72 5.47
N THR A 24 -6.48 -11.16 4.63
CA THR A 24 -7.25 -9.95 4.97
C THR A 24 -8.10 -10.17 6.23
N GLN A 25 -8.78 -11.30 6.32
CA GLN A 25 -9.57 -11.63 7.50
C GLN A 25 -8.72 -11.77 8.78
N ARG A 26 -7.53 -12.36 8.66
CA ARG A 26 -6.59 -12.46 9.80
C ARG A 26 -6.12 -11.09 10.26
N VAL A 27 -5.83 -10.18 9.34
CA VAL A 27 -5.46 -8.79 9.68
C VAL A 27 -6.60 -8.10 10.41
N ILE A 28 -7.84 -8.20 9.92
CA ILE A 28 -9.02 -7.61 10.55
C ILE A 28 -9.22 -8.18 11.97
N VAL A 29 -9.17 -9.50 12.11
CA VAL A 29 -9.38 -10.18 13.40
C VAL A 29 -8.27 -9.88 14.41
N SER A 30 -7.05 -9.56 13.94
CA SER A 30 -5.95 -9.17 14.82
C SER A 30 -6.18 -7.85 15.56
N GLY A 31 -7.15 -7.05 15.12
CA GLY A 31 -7.43 -5.72 15.66
C GLY A 31 -6.39 -4.67 15.25
N ALA A 32 -5.66 -4.90 14.16
CA ALA A 32 -4.73 -3.92 13.62
C ALA A 32 -5.49 -2.66 13.21
N GLU A 33 -5.06 -1.51 13.72
CA GLU A 33 -5.63 -0.20 13.38
C GLU A 33 -4.85 0.47 12.25
N THR A 34 -3.56 0.18 12.15
CA THR A 34 -2.68 0.69 11.10
C THR A 34 -1.97 -0.46 10.39
N VAL A 35 -1.86 -0.37 9.08
CA VAL A 35 -1.12 -1.31 8.24
C VAL A 35 0.03 -0.57 7.56
N VAL A 36 1.24 -1.07 7.77
CA VAL A 36 2.43 -0.59 7.06
C VAL A 36 2.69 -1.53 5.89
N LEU A 37 2.60 -1.02 4.66
CA LEU A 37 2.77 -1.79 3.43
C LEU A 37 4.07 -1.43 2.72
N ILE A 38 4.99 -2.40 2.52
CA ILE A 38 6.22 -2.24 1.73
C ILE A 38 6.00 -2.85 0.35
N SER A 39 6.18 -2.08 -0.70
CA SER A 39 5.97 -2.56 -2.08
C SER A 39 6.98 -1.94 -3.06
N PRO A 40 7.46 -2.70 -4.04
CA PRO A 40 8.30 -2.17 -5.11
C PRO A 40 7.50 -1.42 -6.19
N HIS A 41 6.20 -1.27 -6.04
CA HIS A 41 5.31 -0.69 -7.04
C HIS A 41 5.04 0.81 -6.87
N ALA A 42 5.69 1.45 -5.90
CA ALA A 42 5.72 2.91 -5.77
C ALA A 42 6.80 3.52 -6.66
N PRO A 43 6.82 4.84 -6.86
CA PRO A 43 7.96 5.50 -7.45
C PRO A 43 9.23 5.11 -6.72
N LEU A 44 10.20 4.58 -7.47
CA LEU A 44 11.46 4.08 -6.91
C LEU A 44 12.53 5.16 -7.00
N GLU A 45 13.17 5.43 -5.87
CA GLU A 45 14.39 6.20 -5.77
C GLU A 45 15.55 5.26 -5.42
N SER A 46 16.75 5.55 -5.89
CA SER A 46 17.89 4.63 -5.76
C SER A 46 18.43 4.53 -4.33
N ASP A 47 18.31 5.59 -3.55
CA ASP A 47 18.99 5.72 -2.26
C ASP A 47 18.06 6.13 -1.11
N THR A 48 16.76 6.17 -1.36
CA THR A 48 15.77 6.65 -0.38
C THR A 48 14.51 5.80 -0.37
N PHE A 49 13.88 5.74 0.78
CA PHE A 49 12.50 5.28 0.88
C PHE A 49 11.55 6.42 0.52
N VAL A 50 10.46 6.09 -0.16
CA VAL A 50 9.44 7.06 -0.56
C VAL A 50 8.15 6.75 0.18
N ALA A 51 7.50 7.76 0.74
CA ALA A 51 6.23 7.65 1.41
C ALA A 51 5.21 8.65 0.85
N TYR A 52 3.91 8.31 0.77
CA TYR A 52 2.86 9.25 0.36
C TYR A 52 2.60 10.26 1.47
N ASP A 53 2.41 11.51 1.06
CA ASP A 53 1.99 12.60 1.91
C ASP A 53 0.54 12.98 1.57
N GLY A 54 -0.23 13.28 2.58
CA GLY A 54 -1.62 13.68 2.42
C GLY A 54 -2.57 12.89 3.31
N PRO A 55 -3.75 13.45 3.60
CA PRO A 55 -4.66 12.84 4.57
C PRO A 55 -5.29 11.53 4.08
N GLN A 56 -5.35 11.34 2.77
CA GLN A 56 -6.00 10.19 2.17
C GLN A 56 -5.18 9.59 1.04
N LEU A 57 -5.15 8.26 1.00
CA LEU A 57 -4.60 7.48 -0.09
C LEU A 57 -5.74 7.02 -1.00
N TYR A 58 -5.54 7.16 -2.29
CA TYR A 58 -6.46 6.70 -3.31
C TYR A 58 -5.72 5.90 -4.37
N GLY A 59 -6.32 4.81 -4.79
CA GLY A 59 -5.85 4.03 -5.93
C GLY A 59 -6.99 3.44 -6.72
N ASP A 60 -6.79 3.25 -8.02
CA ASP A 60 -7.74 2.58 -8.89
C ASP A 60 -7.03 1.65 -9.89
N PHE A 61 -7.81 0.90 -10.62
CA PHE A 61 -7.35 0.01 -11.69
C PHE A 61 -7.82 0.47 -13.08
N ALA A 62 -7.94 1.78 -13.30
CA ALA A 62 -8.36 2.35 -14.58
C ALA A 62 -7.42 1.92 -15.73
N MET A 63 -6.10 1.86 -15.48
CA MET A 63 -5.12 1.37 -16.45
C MET A 63 -5.37 -0.08 -16.88
N PHE A 64 -6.06 -0.87 -16.06
CA PHE A 64 -6.42 -2.26 -16.33
C PHE A 64 -7.89 -2.41 -16.74
N ARG A 65 -8.52 -1.33 -17.21
CA ARG A 65 -9.92 -1.28 -17.65
C ARG A 65 -10.93 -1.64 -16.56
N ALA A 66 -10.57 -1.38 -15.32
CA ALA A 66 -11.42 -1.58 -14.14
C ALA A 66 -11.46 -0.31 -13.26
N PRO A 67 -11.96 0.82 -13.77
CA PRO A 67 -11.93 2.10 -13.05
C PRO A 67 -12.83 2.12 -11.81
N THR A 68 -13.72 1.17 -11.67
CA THR A 68 -14.60 1.03 -10.50
C THR A 68 -13.97 0.22 -9.37
N ALA A 69 -12.88 -0.48 -9.63
CA ALA A 69 -12.09 -1.14 -8.61
C ALA A 69 -11.15 -0.11 -7.96
N THR A 70 -11.57 0.42 -6.83
CA THR A 70 -10.88 1.50 -6.12
C THR A 70 -10.51 1.10 -4.70
N VAL A 71 -9.47 1.71 -4.18
CA VAL A 71 -9.05 1.61 -2.79
C VAL A 71 -8.93 3.01 -2.22
N HIS A 72 -9.47 3.19 -1.03
CA HIS A 72 -9.32 4.39 -0.22
C HIS A 72 -8.80 4.00 1.14
N ALA A 73 -7.83 4.74 1.65
CA ALA A 73 -7.32 4.59 2.99
C ALA A 73 -6.95 5.96 3.58
N GLU A 74 -7.03 6.09 4.88
CA GLU A 74 -6.47 7.23 5.59
C GLU A 74 -4.99 6.98 5.86
N LEU A 75 -4.19 8.02 5.76
CA LEU A 75 -2.77 7.93 6.11
C LEU A 75 -2.63 8.10 7.63
N ASP A 76 -1.86 7.21 8.25
CA ASP A 76 -1.45 7.37 9.64
C ASP A 76 -0.27 8.36 9.72
N ASP A 77 -0.60 9.64 9.76
CA ASP A 77 0.40 10.71 9.78
C ASP A 77 1.29 10.67 11.03
N GLU A 78 0.73 10.26 12.17
CA GLU A 78 1.48 10.18 13.41
C GLU A 78 2.58 9.12 13.32
N LEU A 79 2.23 7.92 12.84
CA LEU A 79 3.19 6.85 12.62
C LEU A 79 4.21 7.25 11.53
N LEU A 80 3.78 7.84 10.42
CA LEU A 80 4.67 8.28 9.35
C LEU A 80 5.70 9.30 9.84
N ASN A 81 5.27 10.28 10.62
CA ASN A 81 6.15 11.29 11.20
C ASN A 81 7.18 10.66 12.16
N GLU A 82 6.75 9.73 12.99
CA GLU A 82 7.65 9.01 13.88
C GLU A 82 8.66 8.14 13.12
N MET A 83 8.23 7.42 12.10
CA MET A 83 9.12 6.63 11.24
C MET A 83 10.14 7.53 10.53
N THR A 84 9.74 8.69 10.05
CA THR A 84 10.62 9.67 9.41
C THR A 84 11.66 10.20 10.40
N ARG A 85 11.25 10.50 11.63
CA ARG A 85 12.15 10.92 12.70
C ARG A 85 13.19 9.85 13.04
N VAL A 86 12.76 8.62 13.23
CA VAL A 86 13.65 7.50 13.53
C VAL A 86 14.59 7.22 12.36
N ALA A 87 14.12 7.26 11.14
CA ALA A 87 14.94 7.08 9.94
C ALA A 87 16.05 8.15 9.85
N ALA A 88 15.76 9.40 10.16
CA ALA A 88 16.75 10.47 10.20
C ALA A 88 17.82 10.22 11.28
N GLU A 89 17.43 9.76 12.46
CA GLU A 89 18.34 9.41 13.54
C GLU A 89 19.26 8.21 13.20
N GLN A 90 18.75 7.26 12.39
CA GLN A 90 19.49 6.10 11.92
C GLN A 90 20.32 6.37 10.65
N THR A 91 20.42 7.63 10.20
CA THR A 91 21.04 8.02 8.93
C THR A 91 20.44 7.35 7.68
N LEU A 92 19.22 6.88 7.78
CA LEU A 92 18.44 6.41 6.64
C LEU A 92 17.83 7.61 5.91
N ALA A 93 18.01 7.69 4.59
CA ALA A 93 17.40 8.76 3.81
C ALA A 93 15.95 8.42 3.48
N MET A 94 15.04 9.33 3.85
CA MET A 94 13.66 9.33 3.32
C MET A 94 13.49 10.56 2.44
N HIS A 95 13.05 10.34 1.22
CA HIS A 95 12.91 11.42 0.23
C HIS A 95 11.63 12.22 0.42
N ASP A 96 11.72 13.43 -0.02
CA ASP A 96 10.95 14.67 0.07
C ASP A 96 9.43 14.62 -0.12
N PRO A 97 8.78 15.71 0.38
CA PRO A 97 7.41 15.82 0.88
C PRO A 97 6.29 15.74 -0.15
N LEU A 98 6.55 15.66 -1.45
CA LEU A 98 5.49 15.54 -2.46
C LEU A 98 5.14 14.08 -2.82
N LEU A 99 5.95 13.14 -2.40
CA LEU A 99 5.79 11.71 -2.61
C LEU A 99 6.22 10.95 -1.36
N ARG A 100 5.49 11.09 -0.29
CA ARG A 100 5.66 10.20 0.85
C ARG A 100 4.74 9.00 0.66
N THR A 101 5.21 7.97 0.00
CA THR A 101 4.53 6.68 0.07
C THR A 101 5.33 5.76 0.95
N LEU A 102 4.93 5.52 2.16
CA LEU A 102 5.36 4.33 2.83
C LEU A 102 4.57 3.13 2.28
N VAL A 103 4.86 2.75 1.07
CA VAL A 103 4.44 1.48 0.55
C VAL A 103 5.48 0.47 1.00
N LEU A 104 5.29 0.03 2.17
CA LEU A 104 6.06 -1.06 2.69
C LEU A 104 5.50 -2.39 2.17
#